data_2b8117e76b147603476a4f489258e909
#
_entry.id   2b8117e76b147603476a4f489258e909
#
_cell.length_a   1.000
_cell.length_b   1.000
_cell.length_c   1.000
_cell.angle_alpha   90.00
_cell.angle_beta   90.00
_cell.angle_gamma   90.00
#
_symmetry.space_group_name_H-M   'P 1'
#
loop_
_entity.id
_entity.type
_entity.pdbx_description
1 polymer ?
#
loop_
_entity_poly.entity_id
_entity_poly.type
_entity_poly.pdbx_seq_one_letter_code
_entity_poly.pdbx_strand_id
1 'polypeptide(L)'
;LEHEETFTSAVGIGTDIVDKEMYTLKTKGGDHLAMRPEHTAGLMRAYITNGMQNFPQPVLLYHSGPVFRHDKPQKGRYRQFYQFDVDSLGSEKSVVDALVIKTVYTILEEAGAKDLVVTINSIGDKDSRPAYLKELVNYYKKHLRDLPELDQERLKTNPMRILDSKDPKTMEINVGAPDPMSFLSASGKKHFKEVLEYLDEMGIAYQIDKGLVRGLSYYTHTVFEIIEILEDGSKMTIAGGGRYDYLGKMLGAKKYIPAMGGSLG
;
A
#
# COMPACT_ATOMS: atom_id res chain seq x y z
N LEU A 1 -0.91 -21.40 -0.64
CA LEU A 1 -0.54 -21.43 0.78
C LEU A 1 0.86 -20.89 0.96
N GLU A 2 1.10 -20.20 2.09
CA GLU A 2 2.40 -19.67 2.50
C GLU A 2 2.52 -19.82 4.02
N HIS A 3 3.73 -19.72 4.57
CA HIS A 3 3.89 -19.64 6.03
C HIS A 3 3.18 -18.40 6.58
N GLU A 4 2.43 -18.57 7.67
CA GLU A 4 1.71 -17.48 8.33
C GLU A 4 2.65 -16.33 8.72
N GLU A 5 3.85 -16.67 9.17
CA GLU A 5 4.89 -15.73 9.56
C GLU A 5 5.29 -14.77 8.42
N THR A 6 5.21 -15.21 7.16
CA THR A 6 5.50 -14.35 6.00
C THR A 6 4.58 -13.12 5.99
N PHE A 7 3.30 -13.30 6.33
CA PHE A 7 2.34 -12.19 6.33
C PHE A 7 2.34 -11.43 7.65
N THR A 8 2.41 -12.10 8.79
CA THR A 8 2.43 -11.42 10.10
C THR A 8 3.65 -10.52 10.26
N SER A 9 4.81 -10.95 9.75
CA SER A 9 6.03 -10.14 9.74
C SER A 9 5.99 -9.01 8.74
N ALA A 10 5.42 -9.22 7.55
CA ALA A 10 5.41 -8.25 6.45
C ALA A 10 4.30 -7.22 6.59
N VAL A 11 3.06 -7.69 6.70
CA VAL A 11 1.85 -6.84 6.70
C VAL A 11 1.72 -6.10 8.03
N GLY A 12 2.21 -6.70 9.12
CA GLY A 12 2.25 -6.14 10.46
C GLY A 12 1.00 -6.48 11.29
N ILE A 13 1.25 -6.80 12.56
CA ILE A 13 0.22 -6.94 13.58
C ILE A 13 -0.45 -5.57 13.78
N GLY A 14 -1.75 -5.53 14.01
CA GLY A 14 -2.54 -4.30 14.09
C GLY A 14 -3.11 -3.83 12.75
N THR A 15 -2.96 -4.62 11.69
CA THR A 15 -3.67 -4.42 10.43
C THR A 15 -4.91 -5.31 10.35
N ASP A 16 -5.98 -4.80 9.73
CA ASP A 16 -7.22 -5.60 9.58
C ASP A 16 -6.95 -6.93 8.85
N ILE A 17 -6.03 -6.94 7.90
CA ILE A 17 -5.67 -8.14 7.13
C ILE A 17 -5.11 -9.23 8.05
N VAL A 18 -4.15 -8.92 8.91
CA VAL A 18 -3.52 -9.92 9.80
C VAL A 18 -4.47 -10.29 10.94
N ASP A 19 -5.12 -9.30 11.55
CA ASP A 19 -5.86 -9.52 12.80
C ASP A 19 -7.25 -10.11 12.57
N LYS A 20 -7.87 -9.87 11.38
CA LYS A 20 -9.29 -10.19 11.14
C LYS A 20 -9.58 -10.95 9.85
N GLU A 21 -8.77 -10.75 8.80
CA GLU A 21 -9.14 -11.19 7.46
C GLU A 21 -8.34 -12.39 6.96
N MET A 22 -7.18 -12.69 7.53
CA MET A 22 -6.32 -13.78 7.09
C MET A 22 -6.91 -15.15 7.48
N TYR A 23 -7.02 -16.06 6.50
CA TYR A 23 -7.34 -17.45 6.75
C TYR A 23 -6.07 -18.20 7.14
N THR A 24 -6.04 -18.74 8.36
CA THR A 24 -4.94 -19.54 8.86
C THR A 24 -5.34 -21.01 9.02
N LEU A 25 -4.36 -21.90 8.91
CA LEU A 25 -4.55 -23.32 9.07
C LEU A 25 -3.30 -23.97 9.68
N LYS A 26 -3.48 -25.08 10.36
CA LYS A 26 -2.38 -25.87 10.91
C LYS A 26 -2.33 -27.21 10.18
N THR A 27 -1.16 -27.60 9.68
CA THR A 27 -0.95 -28.91 9.06
C THR A 27 -0.92 -30.02 10.11
N LYS A 28 -1.09 -31.27 9.70
CA LYS A 28 -0.90 -32.42 10.60
C LYS A 28 0.55 -32.49 11.16
N GLY A 29 1.52 -31.94 10.42
CA GLY A 29 2.92 -31.84 10.86
C GLY A 29 3.19 -30.72 11.87
N GLY A 30 2.22 -29.84 12.10
CA GLY A 30 2.31 -28.74 13.05
C GLY A 30 2.67 -27.38 12.42
N ASP A 31 2.87 -27.29 11.11
CA ASP A 31 3.19 -26.03 10.44
C ASP A 31 2.00 -25.07 10.47
N HIS A 32 2.26 -23.80 10.74
CA HIS A 32 1.28 -22.73 10.65
C HIS A 32 1.35 -22.08 9.27
N LEU A 33 0.28 -22.23 8.52
CA LEU A 33 0.14 -21.72 7.16
C LEU A 33 -1.02 -20.72 7.08
N ALA A 34 -0.99 -19.89 6.03
CA ALA A 34 -2.09 -19.02 5.68
C ALA A 34 -2.46 -19.16 4.19
N MET A 35 -3.72 -18.94 3.88
CA MET A 35 -4.13 -18.63 2.51
C MET A 35 -3.70 -17.19 2.24
N ARG A 36 -2.91 -16.97 1.20
CA ARG A 36 -2.34 -15.65 0.91
C ARG A 36 -3.40 -14.56 0.81
N PRO A 37 -3.33 -13.50 1.64
CA PRO A 37 -4.23 -12.36 1.57
C PRO A 37 -3.79 -11.31 0.55
N GLU A 38 -2.56 -11.42 0.05
CA GLU A 38 -1.90 -10.59 -0.96
C GLU A 38 -0.69 -11.34 -1.52
N HIS A 39 -0.05 -10.83 -2.58
CA HIS A 39 1.06 -11.53 -3.24
C HIS A 39 2.44 -10.98 -2.85
N THR A 40 2.55 -9.71 -2.53
CA THR A 40 3.82 -8.97 -2.44
C THR A 40 4.77 -9.54 -1.39
N ALA A 41 4.26 -9.94 -0.20
CA ALA A 41 5.09 -10.54 0.84
C ALA A 41 5.68 -11.89 0.39
N GLY A 42 4.86 -12.75 -0.22
CA GLY A 42 5.32 -14.02 -0.78
C GLY A 42 6.31 -13.85 -1.93
N LEU A 43 6.11 -12.83 -2.76
CA LEU A 43 6.99 -12.49 -3.88
C LEU A 43 8.34 -11.95 -3.38
N MET A 44 8.35 -11.06 -2.38
CA MET A 44 9.59 -10.59 -1.73
C MET A 44 10.34 -11.73 -1.08
N ARG A 45 9.66 -12.65 -0.38
CA ARG A 45 10.28 -13.87 0.17
C ARG A 45 10.90 -14.71 -0.95
N ALA A 46 10.19 -14.93 -2.06
CA ALA A 46 10.71 -15.68 -3.21
C ALA A 46 11.95 -15.00 -3.82
N TYR A 47 11.95 -13.67 -3.95
CA TYR A 47 13.10 -12.89 -4.40
C TYR A 47 14.33 -13.13 -3.52
N ILE A 48 14.15 -13.13 -2.18
CA ILE A 48 15.24 -13.36 -1.22
C ILE A 48 15.74 -14.81 -1.28
N THR A 49 14.83 -15.77 -1.21
CA THR A 49 15.18 -17.20 -1.11
C THR A 49 15.80 -17.77 -2.39
N ASN A 50 15.46 -17.19 -3.55
CA ASN A 50 16.04 -17.60 -4.84
C ASN A 50 17.28 -16.76 -5.23
N GLY A 51 17.79 -15.90 -4.35
CA GLY A 51 18.99 -15.13 -4.61
C GLY A 51 18.87 -14.13 -5.75
N MET A 52 17.65 -13.65 -6.07
CA MET A 52 17.41 -12.75 -7.22
C MET A 52 18.09 -11.38 -7.05
N GLN A 53 18.52 -11.02 -5.84
CA GLN A 53 19.37 -9.84 -5.59
C GLN A 53 20.73 -9.90 -6.30
N ASN A 54 21.12 -11.07 -6.81
CA ASN A 54 22.36 -11.24 -7.57
C ASN A 54 22.14 -11.08 -9.09
N PHE A 55 20.90 -10.93 -9.55
CA PHE A 55 20.58 -10.65 -10.95
C PHE A 55 20.82 -9.16 -11.26
N PRO A 56 20.91 -8.77 -12.55
CA PRO A 56 20.86 -7.36 -12.92
C PRO A 56 19.62 -6.67 -12.33
N GLN A 57 19.82 -5.51 -11.73
CA GLN A 57 18.77 -4.76 -11.04
C GLN A 57 18.26 -3.59 -11.89
N PRO A 58 16.98 -3.20 -11.81
CA PRO A 58 15.94 -3.84 -11.01
C PRO A 58 15.45 -5.16 -11.61
N VAL A 59 15.00 -6.07 -10.75
CA VAL A 59 14.24 -7.26 -11.18
C VAL A 59 12.77 -6.88 -11.28
N LEU A 60 12.18 -7.06 -12.44
CA LEU A 60 10.76 -6.86 -12.68
C LEU A 60 10.05 -8.22 -12.60
N LEU A 61 9.06 -8.29 -11.74
CA LEU A 61 8.25 -9.49 -11.55
C LEU A 61 6.77 -9.17 -11.75
N TYR A 62 6.01 -10.16 -12.16
CA TYR A 62 4.57 -10.11 -12.09
C TYR A 62 4.02 -11.39 -11.48
N HIS A 63 2.85 -11.30 -10.91
CA HIS A 63 2.11 -12.45 -10.41
C HIS A 63 0.63 -12.30 -10.70
N SER A 64 -0.03 -13.40 -11.01
CA SER A 64 -1.48 -13.46 -11.16
C SER A 64 -2.04 -14.67 -10.43
N GLY A 65 -3.11 -14.49 -9.71
CA GLY A 65 -3.74 -15.60 -9.02
C GLY A 65 -4.76 -15.18 -7.95
N PRO A 66 -5.39 -16.19 -7.30
CA PRO A 66 -6.36 -15.91 -6.26
C PRO A 66 -5.69 -15.46 -4.96
N VAL A 67 -6.34 -14.53 -4.28
CA VAL A 67 -6.07 -14.10 -2.90
C VAL A 67 -7.33 -14.28 -2.05
N PHE A 68 -7.15 -14.34 -0.73
CA PHE A 68 -8.19 -14.76 0.18
C PHE A 68 -8.24 -13.84 1.40
N ARG A 69 -9.41 -13.20 1.63
CA ARG A 69 -9.62 -12.31 2.79
C ARG A 69 -11.00 -12.59 3.39
N HIS A 70 -11.07 -12.76 4.68
CA HIS A 70 -12.32 -12.90 5.41
C HIS A 70 -12.96 -11.52 5.66
N ASP A 71 -13.14 -10.75 4.60
CA ASP A 71 -13.83 -9.46 4.64
C ASP A 71 -15.36 -9.65 4.64
N LYS A 72 -16.08 -8.59 5.04
CA LYS A 72 -17.55 -8.57 4.93
C LYS A 72 -17.94 -8.54 3.46
N PRO A 73 -18.69 -9.55 2.97
CA PRO A 73 -19.08 -9.59 1.57
C PRO A 73 -19.96 -8.39 1.20
N GLN A 74 -19.59 -7.74 0.10
CA GLN A 74 -20.38 -6.66 -0.49
C GLN A 74 -20.09 -6.60 -2.00
N LYS A 75 -20.83 -5.76 -2.75
CA LYS A 75 -20.59 -5.59 -4.20
C LYS A 75 -19.14 -5.21 -4.45
N GLY A 76 -18.43 -6.00 -5.28
CA GLY A 76 -17.02 -5.82 -5.60
C GLY A 76 -16.03 -6.30 -4.54
N ARG A 77 -16.50 -6.90 -3.40
CA ARG A 77 -15.63 -7.49 -2.39
C ARG A 77 -16.01 -8.94 -2.12
N TYR A 78 -15.13 -9.85 -2.52
CA TYR A 78 -15.27 -11.28 -2.37
C TYR A 78 -14.22 -11.81 -1.40
N ARG A 79 -14.50 -12.95 -0.76
CA ARG A 79 -13.55 -13.63 0.13
C ARG A 79 -12.44 -14.37 -0.63
N GLN A 80 -12.71 -14.74 -1.86
CA GLN A 80 -11.72 -15.16 -2.85
C GLN A 80 -11.87 -14.25 -4.06
N PHE A 81 -10.78 -13.65 -4.49
CA PHE A 81 -10.74 -12.80 -5.68
C PHE A 81 -9.37 -12.94 -6.34
N TYR A 82 -9.25 -12.48 -7.57
CA TYR A 82 -7.99 -12.55 -8.31
C TYR A 82 -7.31 -11.20 -8.26
N GLN A 83 -6.00 -11.22 -8.16
CA GLN A 83 -5.15 -10.04 -8.34
C GLN A 83 -4.12 -10.31 -9.43
N PHE A 84 -3.76 -9.26 -10.15
CA PHE A 84 -2.58 -9.20 -10.99
C PHE A 84 -1.67 -8.13 -10.40
N ASP A 85 -0.43 -8.51 -10.09
CA ASP A 85 0.54 -7.66 -9.45
C ASP A 85 1.75 -7.46 -10.34
N VAL A 86 2.31 -6.25 -10.32
CA VAL A 86 3.55 -5.88 -10.99
C VAL A 86 4.47 -5.27 -9.94
N ASP A 87 5.67 -5.82 -9.80
CA ASP A 87 6.64 -5.42 -8.80
C ASP A 87 8.02 -5.19 -9.40
N SER A 88 8.67 -4.12 -8.99
CA SER A 88 10.06 -3.79 -9.31
C SER A 88 10.88 -3.79 -8.03
N LEU A 89 11.88 -4.68 -7.96
CA LEU A 89 12.72 -4.88 -6.78
C LEU A 89 14.18 -4.52 -7.09
N GLY A 90 14.82 -3.80 -6.18
CA GLY A 90 16.25 -3.48 -6.26
C GLY A 90 16.57 -2.09 -6.81
N SER A 91 15.60 -1.16 -6.91
CA SER A 91 15.86 0.21 -7.35
C SER A 91 15.16 1.26 -6.48
N GLU A 92 15.93 2.28 -6.08
CA GLU A 92 15.45 3.46 -5.34
C GLU A 92 14.98 4.61 -6.25
N LYS A 93 15.17 4.46 -7.56
CA LYS A 93 14.95 5.57 -8.51
C LYS A 93 13.47 5.90 -8.63
N SER A 94 13.14 7.19 -8.58
CA SER A 94 11.78 7.75 -8.74
C SER A 94 11.10 7.35 -10.06
N VAL A 95 11.88 7.18 -11.14
CA VAL A 95 11.38 6.71 -12.44
C VAL A 95 10.76 5.30 -12.35
N VAL A 96 11.20 4.47 -11.39
CA VAL A 96 10.62 3.13 -11.19
C VAL A 96 9.21 3.21 -10.63
N ASP A 97 8.94 4.20 -9.76
CA ASP A 97 7.59 4.41 -9.23
C ASP A 97 6.64 4.79 -10.37
N ALA A 98 7.04 5.75 -11.20
CA ALA A 98 6.27 6.16 -12.36
C ALA A 98 6.08 5.01 -13.37
N LEU A 99 7.12 4.20 -13.61
CA LEU A 99 7.04 3.03 -14.49
C LEU A 99 6.01 2.00 -14.00
N VAL A 100 6.01 1.66 -12.71
CA VAL A 100 5.02 0.73 -12.13
C VAL A 100 3.61 1.30 -12.25
N ILE A 101 3.42 2.59 -11.90
CA ILE A 101 2.12 3.27 -12.05
C ILE A 101 1.66 3.22 -13.51
N LYS A 102 2.54 3.60 -14.46
CA LYS A 102 2.23 3.56 -15.90
C LYS A 102 1.88 2.16 -16.38
N THR A 103 2.62 1.15 -15.93
CA THR A 103 2.36 -0.25 -16.32
C THR A 103 0.97 -0.69 -15.86
N VAL A 104 0.62 -0.47 -14.59
CA VAL A 104 -0.71 -0.81 -14.06
C VAL A 104 -1.81 0.00 -14.76
N TYR A 105 -1.59 1.29 -14.99
CA TYR A 105 -2.52 2.18 -15.71
C TYR A 105 -2.78 1.66 -17.13
N THR A 106 -1.72 1.34 -17.89
CA THR A 106 -1.82 0.83 -19.26
C THR A 106 -2.56 -0.51 -19.33
N ILE A 107 -2.29 -1.43 -18.38
CA ILE A 107 -3.00 -2.71 -18.31
C ILE A 107 -4.51 -2.49 -18.13
N LEU A 108 -4.90 -1.54 -17.28
CA LEU A 108 -6.31 -1.20 -17.07
C LEU A 108 -6.95 -0.58 -18.30
N GLU A 109 -6.27 0.35 -18.99
CA GLU A 109 -6.74 0.94 -20.25
C GLU A 109 -6.95 -0.15 -21.32
N GLU A 110 -5.97 -1.04 -21.50
CA GLU A 110 -6.05 -2.15 -22.47
C GLU A 110 -7.12 -3.18 -22.08
N ALA A 111 -7.41 -3.35 -20.80
CA ALA A 111 -8.51 -4.17 -20.29
C ALA A 111 -9.89 -3.51 -20.49
N GLY A 112 -9.94 -2.25 -20.93
CA GLY A 112 -11.18 -1.53 -21.27
C GLY A 112 -11.69 -0.57 -20.18
N ALA A 113 -10.95 -0.36 -19.09
CA ALA A 113 -11.28 0.65 -18.09
C ALA A 113 -11.14 2.06 -18.69
N LYS A 114 -12.03 2.97 -18.27
CA LYS A 114 -12.13 4.32 -18.84
C LYS A 114 -12.07 5.36 -17.73
N ASP A 115 -11.83 6.62 -18.14
CA ASP A 115 -11.85 7.77 -17.24
C ASP A 115 -11.03 7.55 -15.97
N LEU A 116 -9.79 7.04 -16.16
CA LEU A 116 -8.89 6.69 -15.09
C LEU A 116 -8.19 7.92 -14.52
N VAL A 117 -8.13 8.00 -13.19
CA VAL A 117 -7.36 9.01 -12.46
C VAL A 117 -6.47 8.33 -11.44
N VAL A 118 -5.18 8.68 -11.44
CA VAL A 118 -4.24 8.24 -10.41
C VAL A 118 -4.38 9.15 -9.19
N THR A 119 -4.76 8.62 -8.05
CA THR A 119 -4.67 9.31 -6.77
C THR A 119 -3.34 8.93 -6.13
N ILE A 120 -2.53 9.90 -5.74
CA ILE A 120 -1.15 9.68 -5.29
C ILE A 120 -0.81 10.49 -4.04
N ASN A 121 0.04 9.93 -3.19
CA ASN A 121 0.57 10.60 -2.00
C ASN A 121 1.99 10.13 -1.69
N SER A 122 2.67 10.83 -0.79
CA SER A 122 3.89 10.33 -0.16
C SER A 122 3.68 10.25 1.35
N ILE A 123 3.83 9.05 1.90
CA ILE A 123 3.69 8.78 3.35
C ILE A 123 5.03 8.85 4.10
N GLY A 124 6.05 9.38 3.45
CA GLY A 124 7.37 9.59 4.01
C GLY A 124 8.23 8.34 4.12
N ASP A 125 9.48 8.59 4.44
CA ASP A 125 10.50 7.58 4.68
C ASP A 125 10.65 7.27 6.19
N LYS A 126 11.61 6.40 6.51
CA LYS A 126 11.90 6.02 7.89
C LYS A 126 12.31 7.21 8.76
N ASP A 127 12.94 8.22 8.18
CA ASP A 127 13.49 9.36 8.92
C ASP A 127 12.42 10.44 9.16
N SER A 128 11.53 10.66 8.20
CA SER A 128 10.47 11.67 8.25
C SER A 128 9.19 11.20 8.95
N ARG A 129 8.83 9.92 8.82
CA ARG A 129 7.58 9.36 9.36
C ARG A 129 7.43 9.52 10.88
N PRO A 130 8.45 9.33 11.74
CA PRO A 130 8.29 9.49 13.19
C PRO A 130 7.84 10.89 13.61
N ALA A 131 8.36 11.94 12.97
CA ALA A 131 7.98 13.32 13.25
C ALA A 131 6.52 13.57 12.82
N TYR A 132 6.12 13.10 11.66
CA TYR A 132 4.74 13.16 11.17
C TYR A 132 3.77 12.42 12.10
N LEU A 133 4.08 11.18 12.46
CA LEU A 133 3.24 10.37 13.35
C LEU A 133 3.05 11.03 14.72
N LYS A 134 4.10 11.63 15.28
CA LYS A 134 4.01 12.37 16.55
C LYS A 134 3.00 13.51 16.45
N GLU A 135 3.08 14.29 15.37
CA GLU A 135 2.16 15.43 15.18
C GLU A 135 0.73 14.97 14.91
N LEU A 136 0.56 13.93 14.07
CA LEU A 136 -0.73 13.35 13.79
C LEU A 136 -1.41 12.78 15.05
N VAL A 137 -0.67 12.06 15.90
CA VAL A 137 -1.17 11.55 17.19
C VAL A 137 -1.56 12.72 18.11
N ASN A 138 -0.73 13.77 18.19
CA ASN A 138 -1.05 14.96 18.97
C ASN A 138 -2.32 15.66 18.49
N TYR A 139 -2.51 15.72 17.17
CA TYR A 139 -3.70 16.26 16.56
C TYR A 139 -4.95 15.46 16.95
N TYR A 140 -4.97 14.14 16.73
CA TYR A 140 -6.14 13.31 17.05
C TYR A 140 -6.43 13.21 18.55
N LYS A 141 -5.43 13.32 19.43
CA LYS A 141 -5.65 13.38 20.88
C LYS A 141 -6.50 14.59 21.30
N LYS A 142 -6.44 15.72 20.58
CA LYS A 142 -7.30 16.89 20.83
C LYS A 142 -8.75 16.62 20.45
N HIS A 143 -8.99 15.70 19.53
CA HIS A 143 -10.30 15.31 19.02
C HIS A 143 -10.77 13.93 19.53
N LEU A 144 -10.10 13.37 20.55
CA LEU A 144 -10.32 11.98 20.98
C LEU A 144 -11.78 11.67 21.32
N ARG A 145 -12.52 12.65 21.89
CA ARG A 145 -13.92 12.47 22.29
C ARG A 145 -14.90 12.45 21.10
N ASP A 146 -14.48 13.01 19.99
CA ASP A 146 -15.29 13.12 18.77
C ASP A 146 -15.04 11.96 17.80
N LEU A 147 -13.95 11.20 18.00
CA LEU A 147 -13.61 10.03 17.20
C LEU A 147 -14.47 8.82 17.59
N PRO A 148 -14.99 8.04 16.61
CA PRO A 148 -15.61 6.75 16.84
C PRO A 148 -14.64 5.78 17.55
N GLU A 149 -15.18 4.78 18.25
CA GLU A 149 -14.42 3.78 19.01
C GLU A 149 -13.34 3.09 18.15
N LEU A 150 -13.68 2.73 16.92
CA LEU A 150 -12.75 2.12 15.96
C LEU A 150 -11.54 3.04 15.68
N ASP A 151 -11.77 4.35 15.51
CA ASP A 151 -10.69 5.29 15.20
C ASP A 151 -9.88 5.63 16.47
N GLN A 152 -10.50 5.55 17.65
CA GLN A 152 -9.77 5.62 18.93
C GLN A 152 -8.84 4.40 19.12
N GLU A 153 -9.24 3.21 18.69
CA GLU A 153 -8.37 2.03 18.68
C GLU A 153 -7.23 2.18 17.66
N ARG A 154 -7.55 2.66 16.45
CA ARG A 154 -6.56 2.97 15.42
C ARG A 154 -5.52 3.98 15.88
N LEU A 155 -5.92 4.96 16.70
CA LEU A 155 -4.98 5.94 17.27
C LEU A 155 -3.88 5.29 18.11
N LYS A 156 -4.17 4.15 18.75
CA LYS A 156 -3.20 3.40 19.57
C LYS A 156 -2.31 2.48 18.74
N THR A 157 -2.83 1.93 17.64
CA THR A 157 -2.15 0.88 16.86
C THR A 157 -1.57 1.40 15.55
N ASN A 158 -2.35 2.13 14.76
CA ASN A 158 -1.96 2.68 13.47
C ASN A 158 -2.69 4.00 13.17
N PRO A 159 -2.21 5.13 13.71
CA PRO A 159 -2.89 6.42 13.60
C PRO A 159 -3.07 6.92 12.16
N MET A 160 -2.22 6.50 11.21
CA MET A 160 -2.38 6.87 9.81
C MET A 160 -3.69 6.32 9.20
N ARG A 161 -4.20 5.18 9.71
CA ARG A 161 -5.47 4.59 9.24
C ARG A 161 -6.70 5.45 9.56
N ILE A 162 -6.58 6.43 10.46
CA ILE A 162 -7.66 7.39 10.74
C ILE A 162 -7.87 8.33 9.56
N LEU A 163 -6.80 8.64 8.79
CA LEU A 163 -6.89 9.49 7.59
C LEU A 163 -7.81 8.89 6.51
N ASP A 164 -7.88 7.56 6.43
CA ASP A 164 -8.74 6.82 5.48
C ASP A 164 -10.10 6.42 6.10
N SER A 165 -10.48 6.97 7.26
CA SER A 165 -11.78 6.68 7.88
C SER A 165 -12.91 7.17 6.99
N LYS A 166 -13.96 6.35 6.87
CA LYS A 166 -15.20 6.71 6.14
C LYS A 166 -16.30 7.22 7.08
N ASP A 167 -15.99 7.35 8.37
CA ASP A 167 -16.93 7.95 9.32
C ASP A 167 -17.06 9.46 9.06
N PRO A 168 -18.27 10.00 8.95
CA PRO A 168 -18.48 11.40 8.59
C PRO A 168 -17.80 12.40 9.56
N LYS A 169 -17.85 12.14 10.86
CA LYS A 169 -17.19 13.00 11.87
C LYS A 169 -15.68 12.96 11.75
N THR A 170 -15.13 11.76 11.55
CA THR A 170 -13.68 11.60 11.32
C THR A 170 -13.25 12.29 10.04
N MET A 171 -14.05 12.22 8.97
CA MET A 171 -13.77 12.93 7.71
C MET A 171 -13.72 14.44 7.92
N GLU A 172 -14.62 15.02 8.72
CA GLU A 172 -14.59 16.45 9.08
C GLU A 172 -13.31 16.80 9.86
N ILE A 173 -12.94 15.98 10.84
CA ILE A 173 -11.70 16.14 11.61
C ILE A 173 -10.49 16.05 10.68
N ASN A 174 -10.47 15.13 9.72
CA ASN A 174 -9.35 14.92 8.81
C ASN A 174 -9.06 16.12 7.90
N VAL A 175 -10.02 17.01 7.66
CA VAL A 175 -9.78 18.26 6.91
C VAL A 175 -8.67 19.12 7.55
N GLY A 176 -8.58 19.12 8.90
CA GLY A 176 -7.57 19.85 9.64
C GLY A 176 -6.32 19.04 10.02
N ALA A 177 -6.22 17.79 9.57
CA ALA A 177 -5.09 16.91 9.91
C ALA A 177 -3.76 17.44 9.33
N PRO A 178 -2.63 17.21 10.01
CA PRO A 178 -1.31 17.59 9.52
C PRO A 178 -1.05 17.00 8.14
N ASP A 179 -0.50 17.82 7.24
CA ASP A 179 -0.13 17.41 5.89
C ASP A 179 1.17 16.59 5.91
N PRO A 180 1.17 15.30 5.51
CA PRO A 180 2.37 14.46 5.49
C PRO A 180 3.49 15.06 4.64
N MET A 181 3.15 15.80 3.57
CA MET A 181 4.12 16.43 2.68
C MET A 181 5.01 17.46 3.37
N SER A 182 4.50 18.11 4.43
CA SER A 182 5.24 19.11 5.21
C SER A 182 6.39 18.48 5.99
N PHE A 183 6.31 17.19 6.30
CA PHE A 183 7.28 16.44 7.11
C PHE A 183 8.29 15.66 6.28
N LEU A 184 8.12 15.58 4.97
CA LEU A 184 9.05 14.83 4.12
C LEU A 184 10.47 15.38 4.24
N SER A 185 11.44 14.46 4.27
CA SER A 185 12.86 14.79 4.14
C SER A 185 13.14 15.50 2.81
N ALA A 186 14.28 16.16 2.69
CA ALA A 186 14.66 16.80 1.43
C ALA A 186 14.75 15.77 0.27
N SER A 187 15.25 14.56 0.57
CA SER A 187 15.30 13.45 -0.40
C SER A 187 13.90 12.94 -0.74
N GLY A 188 13.01 12.80 0.24
CA GLY A 188 11.63 12.38 0.03
C GLY A 188 10.83 13.38 -0.81
N LYS A 189 11.00 14.69 -0.56
CA LYS A 189 10.41 15.76 -1.39
C LYS A 189 10.91 15.71 -2.83
N LYS A 190 12.22 15.54 -3.01
CA LYS A 190 12.83 15.42 -4.34
C LYS A 190 12.28 14.20 -5.08
N HIS A 191 12.29 13.03 -4.42
CA HIS A 191 11.80 11.79 -4.98
C HIS A 191 10.33 11.92 -5.45
N PHE A 192 9.45 12.42 -4.58
CA PHE A 192 8.05 12.58 -4.92
C PHE A 192 7.82 13.57 -6.06
N LYS A 193 8.53 14.70 -6.05
CA LYS A 193 8.50 15.68 -7.14
C LYS A 193 8.89 15.04 -8.49
N GLU A 194 9.98 14.26 -8.52
CA GLU A 194 10.43 13.57 -9.74
C GLU A 194 9.38 12.54 -10.22
N VAL A 195 8.72 11.82 -9.31
CA VAL A 195 7.62 10.90 -9.69
C VAL A 195 6.50 11.65 -10.40
N LEU A 196 6.08 12.80 -9.86
CA LEU A 196 5.03 13.62 -10.48
C LEU A 196 5.45 14.15 -11.85
N GLU A 197 6.70 14.62 -11.99
CA GLU A 197 7.26 15.09 -13.26
C GLU A 197 7.25 13.97 -14.33
N TYR A 198 7.60 12.73 -13.95
CA TYR A 198 7.50 11.58 -14.87
C TYR A 198 6.06 11.25 -15.26
N LEU A 199 5.09 11.34 -14.33
CA LEU A 199 3.69 11.13 -14.66
C LEU A 199 3.16 12.20 -15.63
N ASP A 200 3.56 13.46 -15.44
CA ASP A 200 3.25 14.56 -16.36
C ASP A 200 3.81 14.29 -17.77
N GLU A 201 5.09 13.89 -17.86
CA GLU A 201 5.74 13.55 -19.14
C GLU A 201 5.08 12.35 -19.84
N MET A 202 4.55 11.41 -19.08
CA MET A 202 3.82 10.23 -19.60
C MET A 202 2.35 10.53 -19.92
N GLY A 203 1.88 11.75 -19.67
CA GLY A 203 0.48 12.15 -19.90
C GLY A 203 -0.53 11.46 -19.00
N ILE A 204 -0.13 11.05 -17.80
CA ILE A 204 -1.01 10.39 -16.84
C ILE A 204 -1.67 11.44 -15.95
N ALA A 205 -3.00 11.49 -15.99
CA ALA A 205 -3.76 12.36 -15.10
C ALA A 205 -3.65 11.86 -13.64
N TYR A 206 -3.25 12.71 -12.72
CA TYR A 206 -3.17 12.39 -11.30
C TYR A 206 -3.76 13.49 -10.41
N GLN A 207 -4.11 13.09 -9.20
CA GLN A 207 -4.55 13.96 -8.13
C GLN A 207 -3.78 13.64 -6.85
N ILE A 208 -3.20 14.65 -6.21
CA ILE A 208 -2.56 14.47 -4.90
C ILE A 208 -3.66 14.41 -3.84
N ASP A 209 -3.68 13.32 -3.07
CA ASP A 209 -4.60 13.14 -1.94
C ASP A 209 -3.81 12.94 -0.65
N LYS A 210 -3.77 13.95 0.19
CA LYS A 210 -3.06 13.95 1.48
C LYS A 210 -3.60 12.92 2.47
N GLY A 211 -4.84 12.50 2.31
CA GLY A 211 -5.49 11.46 3.11
C GLY A 211 -5.21 10.05 2.62
N LEU A 212 -4.64 9.88 1.41
CA LEU A 212 -4.35 8.57 0.87
C LEU A 212 -3.28 7.87 1.69
N VAL A 213 -3.68 6.80 2.35
CA VAL A 213 -2.83 5.83 3.04
C VAL A 213 -3.24 4.43 2.61
N ARG A 214 -2.37 3.44 2.83
CA ARG A 214 -2.66 2.06 2.43
C ARG A 214 -2.90 1.18 3.65
N GLY A 215 -3.68 0.12 3.46
CA GLY A 215 -4.05 -0.84 4.51
C GLY A 215 -2.91 -1.73 5.04
N LEU A 216 -1.73 -1.67 4.44
CA LEU A 216 -0.58 -2.50 4.73
C LEU A 216 0.54 -1.64 5.32
N SER A 217 1.18 -2.10 6.40
CA SER A 217 2.13 -1.28 7.16
C SER A 217 3.50 -1.15 6.50
N TYR A 218 3.83 -1.97 5.53
CA TYR A 218 5.13 -1.98 4.87
C TYR A 218 5.37 -0.82 3.89
N TYR A 219 4.32 -0.09 3.50
CA TYR A 219 4.48 1.01 2.53
C TYR A 219 5.32 2.16 3.08
N THR A 220 6.10 2.76 2.17
CA THR A 220 6.95 3.93 2.38
C THR A 220 6.87 4.84 1.16
N HIS A 221 7.31 6.10 1.28
CA HIS A 221 7.36 7.05 0.17
C HIS A 221 6.05 7.11 -0.64
N THR A 222 6.12 6.81 -1.93
CA THR A 222 5.00 6.87 -2.86
C THR A 222 3.95 5.80 -2.56
N VAL A 223 2.70 6.23 -2.45
CA VAL A 223 1.50 5.36 -2.46
C VAL A 223 0.53 5.89 -3.49
N PHE A 224 -0.19 4.99 -4.15
CA PHE A 224 -1.16 5.38 -5.18
C PHE A 224 -2.37 4.46 -5.22
N GLU A 225 -3.45 4.97 -5.78
CA GLU A 225 -4.63 4.23 -6.24
C GLU A 225 -4.98 4.67 -7.65
N ILE A 226 -5.53 3.78 -8.45
CA ILE A 226 -6.12 4.12 -9.74
C ILE A 226 -7.63 3.98 -9.60
N ILE A 227 -8.30 5.09 -9.85
CA ILE A 227 -9.74 5.22 -9.71
C ILE A 227 -10.36 5.31 -11.09
N GLU A 228 -11.37 4.49 -11.34
CA GLU A 228 -12.26 4.62 -12.49
C GLU A 228 -13.46 5.47 -12.10
N ILE A 229 -13.77 6.46 -12.92
CA ILE A 229 -14.98 7.28 -12.78
C ILE A 229 -16.07 6.62 -13.62
N LEU A 230 -17.08 6.05 -12.96
CA LEU A 230 -18.17 5.36 -13.62
C LEU A 230 -19.15 6.33 -14.29
N GLU A 231 -20.00 5.84 -15.20
CA GLU A 231 -20.98 6.65 -15.95
C GLU A 231 -21.95 7.42 -15.05
N ASP A 232 -22.23 6.91 -13.86
CA ASP A 232 -23.07 7.58 -12.86
C ASP A 232 -22.32 8.63 -12.01
N GLY A 233 -21.04 8.88 -12.32
CA GLY A 233 -20.16 9.78 -11.59
C GLY A 233 -19.59 9.20 -10.29
N SER A 234 -19.93 7.96 -9.92
CA SER A 234 -19.34 7.29 -8.78
C SER A 234 -17.88 6.90 -9.06
N LYS A 235 -17.09 6.75 -8.00
CA LYS A 235 -15.66 6.43 -8.07
C LYS A 235 -15.42 5.03 -7.56
N MET A 236 -14.67 4.24 -8.33
CA MET A 236 -14.27 2.89 -7.94
C MET A 236 -12.75 2.75 -8.00
N THR A 237 -12.13 2.42 -6.87
CA THR A 237 -10.71 2.06 -6.84
C THR A 237 -10.54 0.67 -7.45
N ILE A 238 -9.82 0.57 -8.56
CA ILE A 238 -9.61 -0.67 -9.33
C ILE A 238 -8.17 -1.18 -9.28
N ALA A 239 -7.24 -0.33 -8.87
CA ALA A 239 -5.86 -0.73 -8.61
C ALA A 239 -5.24 0.15 -7.53
N GLY A 240 -4.12 -0.31 -6.98
CA GLY A 240 -3.35 0.50 -6.06
C GLY A 240 -2.05 -0.17 -5.65
N GLY A 241 -1.14 0.62 -5.12
CA GLY A 241 0.18 0.15 -4.75
C GLY A 241 1.00 1.20 -4.03
N GLY A 242 2.31 1.03 -4.10
CA GLY A 242 3.26 1.95 -3.51
C GLY A 242 4.63 1.33 -3.31
N ARG A 243 5.53 2.12 -2.77
CA ARG A 243 6.89 1.71 -2.42
C ARG A 243 6.93 0.99 -1.08
N TYR A 244 7.73 -0.07 -0.97
CA TYR A 244 7.82 -0.91 0.23
C TYR A 244 9.26 -1.37 0.52
N ASP A 245 10.14 -0.41 0.66
CA ASP A 245 11.59 -0.56 0.70
C ASP A 245 12.13 -1.39 1.89
N TYR A 246 11.37 -1.49 2.97
CA TYR A 246 11.79 -2.21 4.18
C TYR A 246 11.22 -3.62 4.28
N LEU A 247 10.34 -4.03 3.37
CA LEU A 247 9.69 -5.34 3.40
C LEU A 247 10.70 -6.48 3.40
N GLY A 248 11.77 -6.38 2.58
CA GLY A 248 12.83 -7.38 2.57
C GLY A 248 13.49 -7.56 3.93
N LYS A 249 13.73 -6.46 4.67
CA LYS A 249 14.27 -6.51 6.04
C LYS A 249 13.32 -7.16 7.02
N MET A 250 12.02 -6.89 6.91
CA MET A 250 10.99 -7.52 7.75
C MET A 250 10.94 -9.03 7.52
N LEU A 251 11.25 -9.48 6.32
CA LEU A 251 11.33 -10.90 5.94
C LEU A 251 12.74 -11.52 6.08
N GLY A 252 13.63 -10.86 6.83
CA GLY A 252 14.94 -11.39 7.19
C GLY A 252 16.04 -11.17 6.16
N ALA A 253 15.86 -10.34 5.14
CA ALA A 253 16.94 -10.00 4.22
C ALA A 253 18.09 -9.28 4.93
N LYS A 254 19.33 -9.69 4.63
CA LYS A 254 20.54 -9.07 5.18
C LYS A 254 20.74 -7.64 4.69
N LYS A 255 20.34 -7.36 3.43
CA LYS A 255 20.48 -6.06 2.80
C LYS A 255 19.10 -5.38 2.64
N TYR A 256 19.12 -4.08 2.53
CA TYR A 256 18.01 -3.26 2.10
C TYR A 256 17.63 -3.59 0.66
N ILE A 257 16.35 -3.74 0.39
CA ILE A 257 15.82 -4.08 -0.94
C ILE A 257 14.75 -3.05 -1.27
N PRO A 258 15.12 -1.97 -1.97
CA PRO A 258 14.13 -0.98 -2.41
C PRO A 258 13.18 -1.65 -3.41
N ALA A 259 11.90 -1.38 -3.23
CA ALA A 259 10.87 -2.02 -4.04
C ALA A 259 9.64 -1.13 -4.22
N MET A 260 9.02 -1.24 -5.39
CA MET A 260 7.78 -0.57 -5.77
C MET A 260 6.88 -1.57 -6.47
N GLY A 261 5.61 -1.60 -6.09
CA GLY A 261 4.65 -2.51 -6.73
C GLY A 261 3.25 -1.92 -6.84
N GLY A 262 2.47 -2.52 -7.73
CA GLY A 262 1.08 -2.19 -7.93
C GLY A 262 0.25 -3.43 -8.22
N SER A 263 -0.97 -3.44 -7.70
CA SER A 263 -1.92 -4.54 -7.82
C SER A 263 -3.24 -4.05 -8.40
N LEU A 264 -3.82 -4.83 -9.30
CA LEU A 264 -5.16 -4.64 -9.83
C LEU A 264 -6.01 -5.89 -9.57
N GLY A 265 -7.29 -5.68 -9.32
CA GLY A 265 -8.25 -6.73 -9.00
C GLY A 265 -9.21 -7.06 -10.12
#